data_45a05bfa4eacd40e979747fc43c24fba
#
_entry.id   45a05bfa4eacd40e979747fc43c24fba
#
_cell.length_a   1.000
_cell.length_b   1.000
_cell.length_c   1.000
_cell.angle_alpha   90.00
_cell.angle_beta   90.00
_cell.angle_gamma   90.00
#
_symmetry.space_group_name_H-M   'P 1'
#
loop_
_entity.id
_entity.type
_entity.pdbx_description
1 polymer ?
#
loop_
_entity_poly.entity_id
_entity_poly.type
_entity_poly.pdbx_seq_one_letter_code
_entity_poly.pdbx_strand_id
1 'polypeptide(L)'
;MKKVACVTGADRGLGFFLVRWLLENKYKVFAGQYFEESQALEALQAQYQDHLNLVPLDIGSSESVKRAARSIAGCTGHLDIIINNAGVIDQADDATILVDMDDTAMAHIYNINTLGSLRVSNALIGLLLQGKQKLIVNISSEAGSISRNQRINMYGYCMSKA
;
A
#
# COMPACT_ATOMS: atom_id res chain seq x y z
N MET A 1 4.84 -9.96 -23.19
CA MET A 1 5.32 -9.79 -21.82
C MET A 1 4.10 -9.83 -20.91
N LYS A 2 4.15 -10.63 -19.84
CA LYS A 2 3.04 -10.77 -18.88
C LYS A 2 2.90 -9.46 -18.10
N LYS A 3 1.69 -8.96 -17.85
CA LYS A 3 1.48 -7.77 -17.02
C LYS A 3 1.81 -8.09 -15.56
N VAL A 4 2.51 -7.19 -14.88
CA VAL A 4 2.96 -7.38 -13.50
C VAL A 4 2.55 -6.19 -12.63
N ALA A 5 1.98 -6.48 -11.46
CA ALA A 5 1.52 -5.47 -10.51
C ALA A 5 2.07 -5.73 -9.11
N CYS A 6 2.27 -4.66 -8.34
CA CYS A 6 2.51 -4.70 -6.90
C CYS A 6 1.40 -3.95 -6.18
N VAL A 7 0.83 -4.55 -5.13
CA VAL A 7 -0.23 -3.95 -4.29
C VAL A 7 0.20 -3.98 -2.85
N THR A 8 0.21 -2.84 -2.16
CA THR A 8 0.51 -2.76 -0.73
C THR A 8 -0.76 -2.89 0.13
N GLY A 9 -0.63 -3.45 1.35
CA GLY A 9 -1.78 -3.65 2.24
C GLY A 9 -2.80 -4.62 1.67
N ALA A 10 -2.32 -5.73 1.12
CA ALA A 10 -3.11 -6.74 0.44
C ALA A 10 -3.85 -7.70 1.39
N ASP A 11 -3.55 -7.64 2.68
CA ASP A 11 -4.02 -8.60 3.70
C ASP A 11 -5.53 -8.67 3.82
N ARG A 12 -6.21 -7.56 3.56
CA ARG A 12 -7.66 -7.42 3.78
C ARG A 12 -8.29 -6.29 2.94
N GLY A 13 -9.61 -6.19 3.04
CA GLY A 13 -10.37 -5.06 2.51
C GLY A 13 -10.09 -4.79 1.03
N LEU A 14 -9.96 -3.51 0.67
CA LEU A 14 -9.77 -3.08 -0.71
C LEU A 14 -8.52 -3.70 -1.35
N GLY A 15 -7.40 -3.77 -0.61
CA GLY A 15 -6.15 -4.34 -1.12
C GLY A 15 -6.29 -5.79 -1.57
N PHE A 16 -6.98 -6.62 -0.78
CA PHE A 16 -7.29 -8.01 -1.14
C PHE A 16 -8.14 -8.10 -2.42
N PHE A 17 -9.18 -7.28 -2.53
CA PHE A 17 -10.04 -7.29 -3.72
C PHE A 17 -9.31 -6.78 -4.97
N LEU A 18 -8.40 -5.81 -4.84
CA LEU A 18 -7.54 -5.33 -5.93
C LEU A 18 -6.61 -6.45 -6.41
N VAL A 19 -5.98 -7.20 -5.50
CA VAL A 19 -5.16 -8.36 -5.84
C VAL A 19 -5.96 -9.40 -6.62
N ARG A 20 -7.14 -9.77 -6.11
CA ARG A 20 -8.03 -10.74 -6.78
C ARG A 20 -8.42 -10.27 -8.17
N TRP A 21 -8.85 -9.02 -8.32
CA TRP A 21 -9.23 -8.45 -9.60
C TRP A 21 -8.07 -8.46 -10.61
N LEU A 22 -6.85 -8.11 -10.18
CA LEU A 22 -5.66 -8.15 -11.03
C LEU A 22 -5.34 -9.57 -11.52
N LEU A 23 -5.46 -10.57 -10.64
CA LEU A 23 -5.26 -11.98 -11.00
C LEU A 23 -6.30 -12.47 -12.03
N GLU A 24 -7.58 -12.14 -11.82
CA GLU A 24 -8.67 -12.41 -12.77
C GLU A 24 -8.41 -11.77 -14.15
N ASN A 25 -7.72 -10.59 -14.17
CA ASN A 25 -7.31 -9.89 -15.38
C ASN A 25 -5.89 -10.28 -15.89
N LYS A 26 -5.41 -11.47 -15.51
CA LYS A 26 -4.18 -12.09 -16.02
C LYS A 26 -2.87 -11.36 -15.66
N TYR A 27 -2.86 -10.57 -14.60
CA TYR A 27 -1.61 -10.05 -14.04
C TYR A 27 -0.88 -11.13 -13.23
N LYS A 28 0.45 -11.03 -13.19
CA LYS A 28 1.26 -11.55 -12.09
C LYS A 28 1.25 -10.49 -11.00
N VAL A 29 0.94 -10.86 -9.76
CA VAL A 29 0.77 -9.91 -8.65
C VAL A 29 1.75 -10.20 -7.52
N PHE A 30 2.40 -9.16 -7.04
CA PHE A 30 3.13 -9.13 -5.78
C PHE A 30 2.23 -8.46 -4.74
N ALA A 31 1.73 -9.26 -3.80
CA ALA A 31 0.83 -8.81 -2.74
C ALA A 31 1.63 -8.51 -1.48
N GLY A 32 1.83 -7.23 -1.20
CA GLY A 32 2.49 -6.76 0.02
C GLY A 32 1.58 -6.94 1.22
N GLN A 33 1.99 -7.77 2.17
CA GLN A 33 1.25 -8.07 3.39
C GLN A 33 2.01 -7.59 4.63
N TYR A 34 1.27 -6.99 5.56
CA TYR A 34 1.78 -6.54 6.85
C TYR A 34 1.63 -7.62 7.93
N PHE A 35 0.48 -8.30 7.96
CA PHE A 35 0.22 -9.39 8.88
C PHE A 35 0.84 -10.69 8.36
N GLU A 36 1.50 -11.44 9.25
CA GLU A 36 2.20 -12.68 8.88
C GLU A 36 1.24 -13.77 8.39
N GLU A 37 0.01 -13.80 8.91
CA GLU A 37 -1.01 -14.79 8.57
C GLU A 37 -2.24 -14.11 7.95
N SER A 38 -2.49 -14.39 6.67
CA SER A 38 -3.70 -14.01 5.98
C SER A 38 -4.27 -15.22 5.24
N GLN A 39 -5.15 -15.96 5.91
CA GLN A 39 -5.79 -17.16 5.35
C GLN A 39 -6.43 -16.87 3.97
N ALA A 40 -6.98 -15.67 3.78
CA ALA A 40 -7.59 -15.29 2.51
C ALA A 40 -6.55 -15.16 1.38
N LEU A 41 -5.38 -14.57 1.65
CA LEU A 41 -4.30 -14.47 0.66
C LEU A 41 -3.65 -15.82 0.39
N GLU A 42 -3.48 -16.67 1.41
CA GLU A 42 -2.95 -18.03 1.26
C GLU A 42 -3.87 -18.90 0.39
N ALA A 43 -5.18 -18.85 0.64
CA ALA A 43 -6.16 -19.55 -0.19
C ALA A 43 -6.13 -19.04 -1.65
N LEU A 44 -5.99 -17.73 -1.83
CA LEU A 44 -5.88 -17.12 -3.16
C LEU A 44 -4.56 -17.52 -3.84
N GLN A 45 -3.46 -17.61 -3.09
CA GLN A 45 -2.17 -18.08 -3.61
C GLN A 45 -2.24 -19.54 -4.05
N ALA A 46 -2.89 -20.40 -3.29
CA ALA A 46 -3.11 -21.80 -3.68
C ALA A 46 -3.89 -21.93 -5.00
N GLN A 47 -4.85 -21.03 -5.23
CA GLN A 47 -5.64 -21.00 -6.47
C GLN A 47 -4.83 -20.47 -7.68
N TYR A 48 -4.00 -19.44 -7.49
CA TYR A 48 -3.31 -18.74 -8.58
C TYR A 48 -1.82 -19.06 -8.68
N GLN A 49 -1.27 -19.84 -7.72
CA GLN A 49 0.11 -20.37 -7.71
C GLN A 49 1.17 -19.34 -8.17
N ASP A 50 1.84 -19.59 -9.29
CA ASP A 50 2.93 -18.74 -9.81
C ASP A 50 2.50 -17.30 -10.20
N HIS A 51 1.21 -17.02 -10.19
CA HIS A 51 0.68 -15.68 -10.52
C HIS A 51 0.54 -14.77 -9.31
N LEU A 52 0.51 -15.32 -8.08
CA LEU A 52 0.46 -14.56 -6.84
C LEU A 52 1.69 -14.83 -5.98
N ASN A 53 2.43 -13.78 -5.67
CA ASN A 53 3.57 -13.82 -4.77
C ASN A 53 3.25 -12.98 -3.54
N LEU A 54 3.24 -13.60 -2.37
CA LEU A 54 3.08 -12.90 -1.09
C LEU A 54 4.42 -12.31 -0.67
N VAL A 55 4.44 -11.04 -0.30
CA VAL A 55 5.65 -10.29 0.05
C VAL A 55 5.46 -9.64 1.43
N PRO A 56 6.20 -10.06 2.47
CA PRO A 56 6.18 -9.36 3.75
C PRO A 56 6.59 -7.89 3.57
N LEU A 57 5.70 -6.95 3.94
CA LEU A 57 5.89 -5.54 3.63
C LEU A 57 5.24 -4.64 4.69
N ASP A 58 6.07 -4.04 5.53
CA ASP A 58 5.73 -2.88 6.34
C ASP A 58 6.21 -1.61 5.61
N ILE A 59 5.28 -0.81 5.09
CA ILE A 59 5.61 0.43 4.36
C ILE A 59 6.11 1.55 5.28
N GLY A 60 5.85 1.45 6.60
CA GLY A 60 6.38 2.34 7.63
C GLY A 60 7.88 2.17 7.87
N SER A 61 8.46 1.03 7.46
CA SER A 61 9.86 0.68 7.65
C SER A 61 10.65 0.72 6.34
N SER A 62 11.65 1.60 6.25
CA SER A 62 12.54 1.67 5.09
C SER A 62 13.29 0.36 4.83
N GLU A 63 13.65 -0.36 5.90
CA GLU A 63 14.35 -1.64 5.77
C GLU A 63 13.42 -2.74 5.23
N SER A 64 12.17 -2.79 5.70
CA SER A 64 11.16 -3.72 5.18
C SER A 64 10.91 -3.47 3.69
N VAL A 65 10.72 -2.21 3.29
CA VAL A 65 10.52 -1.84 1.88
C VAL A 65 11.70 -2.23 1.00
N LYS A 66 12.93 -2.02 1.47
CA LYS A 66 14.14 -2.43 0.73
C LYS A 66 14.24 -3.95 0.57
N ARG A 67 13.90 -4.73 1.62
CA ARG A 67 13.85 -6.20 1.52
C ARG A 67 12.81 -6.66 0.51
N ALA A 68 11.58 -6.12 0.60
CA ALA A 68 10.50 -6.42 -0.33
C ALA A 68 10.88 -6.09 -1.79
N ALA A 69 11.47 -4.92 -2.03
CA ALA A 69 11.93 -4.53 -3.36
C ALA A 69 12.98 -5.49 -3.93
N ARG A 70 13.96 -5.93 -3.13
CA ARG A 70 14.93 -6.95 -3.54
C ARG A 70 14.28 -8.29 -3.87
N SER A 71 13.32 -8.74 -3.05
CA SER A 71 12.56 -9.97 -3.30
C SER A 71 11.79 -9.89 -4.62
N ILE A 72 11.08 -8.78 -4.86
CA ILE A 72 10.33 -8.56 -6.11
C ILE A 72 11.28 -8.55 -7.31
N ALA A 73 12.41 -7.83 -7.23
CA ALA A 73 13.41 -7.74 -8.29
C ALA A 73 14.04 -9.12 -8.63
N GLY A 74 14.15 -10.01 -7.63
CA GLY A 74 14.59 -11.40 -7.85
C GLY A 74 13.59 -12.27 -8.64
N CYS A 75 12.31 -11.85 -8.69
CA CYS A 75 11.21 -12.61 -9.30
C CYS A 75 10.71 -12.01 -10.62
N THR A 76 11.05 -10.77 -10.93
CA THR A 76 10.63 -10.09 -12.17
C THR A 76 11.59 -8.98 -12.56
N GLY A 77 11.76 -8.76 -13.86
CA GLY A 77 12.56 -7.66 -14.40
C GLY A 77 11.77 -6.36 -14.62
N HIS A 78 10.45 -6.34 -14.35
CA HIS A 78 9.61 -5.16 -14.56
C HIS A 78 8.35 -5.18 -13.68
N LEU A 79 7.76 -4.01 -13.50
CA LEU A 79 6.40 -3.79 -13.01
C LEU A 79 5.65 -2.89 -14.00
N ASP A 80 4.37 -3.16 -14.20
CA ASP A 80 3.48 -2.30 -14.99
C ASP A 80 2.71 -1.33 -14.10
N ILE A 81 2.34 -1.80 -12.88
CA ILE A 81 1.51 -1.03 -11.94
C ILE A 81 2.05 -1.21 -10.52
N ILE A 82 2.12 -0.10 -9.78
CA ILE A 82 2.27 -0.06 -8.32
C ILE A 82 0.98 0.53 -7.75
N ILE A 83 0.33 -0.17 -6.83
CA ILE A 83 -0.85 0.31 -6.12
C ILE A 83 -0.50 0.51 -4.65
N ASN A 84 -0.33 1.76 -4.25
CA ASN A 84 -0.15 2.19 -2.87
C ASN A 84 -1.54 2.24 -2.21
N ASN A 85 -1.96 1.11 -1.64
CA ASN A 85 -3.24 0.95 -0.96
C ASN A 85 -3.09 0.90 0.56
N ALA A 86 -1.96 0.42 1.08
CA ALA A 86 -1.73 0.37 2.52
C ALA A 86 -1.93 1.74 3.18
N GLY A 87 -2.58 1.73 4.33
CA GLY A 87 -2.81 2.93 5.14
C GLY A 87 -3.43 2.57 6.47
N VAL A 88 -3.29 3.46 7.42
CA VAL A 88 -3.80 3.32 8.78
C VAL A 88 -4.66 4.52 9.18
N ILE A 89 -5.55 4.28 10.11
CA ILE A 89 -6.29 5.24 10.93
C ILE A 89 -5.99 4.88 12.37
N ASP A 90 -5.80 5.85 13.23
CA ASP A 90 -5.57 5.64 14.66
C ASP A 90 -6.66 6.35 15.47
N GLN A 91 -7.20 5.67 16.48
CA GLN A 91 -8.21 6.25 17.39
C GLN A 91 -7.65 7.42 18.21
N ALA A 92 -6.34 7.45 18.45
CA ALA A 92 -5.70 8.59 19.10
C ALA A 92 -5.78 9.89 18.28
N ASP A 93 -6.07 9.81 16.97
CA ASP A 93 -6.31 10.97 16.08
C ASP A 93 -7.78 11.47 16.11
N ASP A 94 -8.64 10.88 16.93
CA ASP A 94 -10.04 11.32 17.08
C ASP A 94 -10.21 12.55 17.98
N ALA A 95 -9.13 13.03 18.61
CA ALA A 95 -9.12 14.24 19.40
C ALA A 95 -9.45 15.48 18.55
N THR A 96 -10.21 16.42 19.15
CA THR A 96 -10.43 17.74 18.54
C THR A 96 -9.35 18.72 19.03
N ILE A 97 -9.21 19.86 18.36
CA ILE A 97 -8.26 20.92 18.76
C ILE A 97 -8.54 21.51 20.16
N LEU A 98 -9.67 21.15 20.79
CA LEU A 98 -10.05 21.63 22.12
C LEU A 98 -9.49 20.79 23.27
N VAL A 99 -8.84 19.67 22.96
CA VAL A 99 -8.21 18.76 23.94
C VAL A 99 -6.78 18.44 23.49
N ASP A 100 -6.00 17.82 24.39
CA ASP A 100 -4.65 17.41 24.07
C ASP A 100 -4.65 16.41 22.92
N MET A 101 -3.83 16.67 21.91
CA MET A 101 -3.66 15.81 20.72
C MET A 101 -2.43 14.94 20.88
N ASP A 102 -2.49 13.74 20.34
CA ASP A 102 -1.34 12.82 20.26
C ASP A 102 -0.57 13.06 18.94
N ASP A 103 0.44 13.92 19.00
CA ASP A 103 1.31 14.23 17.87
C ASP A 103 2.18 13.03 17.45
N THR A 104 2.45 12.09 18.35
CA THR A 104 3.17 10.85 18.04
C THR A 104 2.30 9.93 17.17
N ALA A 105 1.00 9.77 17.51
CA ALA A 105 0.06 9.04 16.69
C ALA A 105 -0.09 9.68 15.30
N MET A 106 -0.20 11.01 15.24
CA MET A 106 -0.27 11.77 13.99
C MET A 106 0.99 11.57 13.13
N ALA A 107 2.18 11.64 13.73
CA ALA A 107 3.43 11.37 13.04
C ALA A 107 3.52 9.93 12.52
N HIS A 108 3.01 8.97 13.28
CA HIS A 108 2.92 7.57 12.86
C HIS A 108 2.01 7.39 11.63
N ILE A 109 0.82 7.99 11.65
CA ILE A 109 -0.11 7.99 10.52
C ILE A 109 0.57 8.59 9.27
N TYR A 110 1.24 9.73 9.41
CA TYR A 110 1.96 10.39 8.32
C TYR A 110 3.10 9.52 7.77
N ASN A 111 3.86 8.89 8.66
CA ASN A 111 4.95 7.99 8.27
C ASN A 111 4.46 6.81 7.40
N ILE A 112 3.29 6.26 7.72
CA ILE A 112 2.72 5.14 6.95
C ILE A 112 2.02 5.66 5.69
N ASN A 113 1.01 6.51 5.84
CA ASN A 113 0.11 6.86 4.74
C ASN A 113 0.80 7.69 3.65
N THR A 114 1.70 8.60 4.04
CA THR A 114 2.37 9.53 3.11
C THR A 114 3.76 9.02 2.73
N LEU A 115 4.67 8.94 3.72
CA LEU A 115 6.05 8.56 3.47
C LEU A 115 6.18 7.09 3.04
N GLY A 116 5.30 6.21 3.54
CA GLY A 116 5.27 4.79 3.17
C GLY A 116 4.99 4.59 1.68
N SER A 117 3.98 5.27 1.15
CA SER A 117 3.65 5.23 -0.29
C SER A 117 4.79 5.75 -1.17
N LEU A 118 5.43 6.85 -0.74
CA LEU A 118 6.60 7.40 -1.43
C LEU A 118 7.80 6.45 -1.38
N ARG A 119 8.05 5.83 -0.21
CA ARG A 119 9.12 4.85 0.00
C ARG A 119 9.01 3.65 -0.93
N VAL A 120 7.80 3.08 -1.03
CA VAL A 120 7.52 1.94 -1.91
C VAL A 120 7.69 2.34 -3.37
N SER A 121 7.12 3.47 -3.77
CA SER A 121 7.24 3.98 -5.15
C SER A 121 8.71 4.20 -5.52
N ASN A 122 9.49 4.83 -4.65
CA ASN A 122 10.91 5.07 -4.85
C ASN A 122 11.72 3.77 -4.98
N ALA A 123 11.46 2.79 -4.12
CA ALA A 123 12.17 1.51 -4.12
C ALA A 123 11.88 0.65 -5.37
N LEU A 124 10.69 0.79 -5.95
CA LEU A 124 10.22 -0.01 -7.09
C LEU A 124 10.27 0.74 -8.43
N ILE A 125 10.62 2.03 -8.44
CA ILE A 125 10.57 2.87 -9.64
C ILE A 125 11.43 2.30 -10.78
N GLY A 126 12.59 1.73 -10.46
CA GLY A 126 13.47 1.12 -11.45
C GLY A 126 12.81 -0.03 -12.22
N LEU A 127 12.04 -0.88 -11.53
CA LEU A 127 11.24 -1.94 -12.15
C LEU A 127 10.06 -1.37 -12.94
N LEU A 128 9.41 -0.34 -12.43
CA LEU A 128 8.27 0.30 -13.09
C LEU A 128 8.67 0.93 -14.43
N LEU A 129 9.85 1.54 -14.51
CA LEU A 129 10.36 2.14 -15.74
C LEU A 129 10.65 1.11 -16.85
N GLN A 130 10.85 -0.17 -16.48
CA GLN A 130 11.00 -1.28 -17.44
C GLN A 130 9.65 -1.86 -17.89
N GLY A 131 8.55 -1.51 -17.22
CA GLY A 131 7.20 -1.94 -17.59
C GLY A 131 6.63 -1.17 -18.78
N LYS A 132 5.48 -1.64 -19.28
CA LYS A 132 4.78 -0.99 -20.40
C LYS A 132 3.81 0.09 -19.93
N GLN A 133 3.04 -0.16 -18.88
CA GLN A 133 2.00 0.77 -18.39
C GLN A 133 2.57 1.92 -17.56
N LYS A 134 3.60 1.66 -16.74
CA LYS A 134 4.30 2.65 -15.91
C LYS A 134 3.35 3.47 -15.03
N LEU A 135 2.42 2.79 -14.35
CA LEU A 135 1.35 3.42 -13.59
C LEU A 135 1.62 3.32 -12.09
N ILE A 136 1.53 4.44 -11.38
CA ILE A 136 1.44 4.49 -9.92
C ILE A 136 0.03 4.93 -9.54
N VAL A 137 -0.64 4.13 -8.73
CA VAL A 137 -1.96 4.41 -8.17
C VAL A 137 -1.83 4.62 -6.68
N ASN A 138 -2.27 5.77 -6.18
CA ASN A 138 -2.33 6.06 -4.75
C ASN A 138 -3.79 6.08 -4.29
N ILE A 139 -4.13 5.27 -3.28
CA ILE A 139 -5.46 5.27 -2.69
C ILE A 139 -5.53 6.42 -1.69
N SER A 140 -6.21 7.50 -2.10
CA SER A 140 -6.48 8.66 -1.27
C SER A 140 -7.82 8.53 -0.54
N SER A 141 -8.39 9.63 -0.08
CA SER A 141 -9.65 9.73 0.64
C SER A 141 -10.28 11.10 0.39
N GLU A 142 -11.59 11.24 0.61
CA GLU A 142 -12.22 12.57 0.68
C GLU A 142 -11.64 13.42 1.83
N ALA A 143 -11.11 12.76 2.86
CA ALA A 143 -10.44 13.42 3.98
C ALA A 143 -9.21 14.24 3.56
N GLY A 144 -8.57 13.92 2.43
CA GLY A 144 -7.47 14.69 1.86
C GLY A 144 -7.92 15.89 1.00
N SER A 145 -9.22 16.11 0.82
CA SER A 145 -9.73 17.21 0.02
C SER A 145 -9.84 18.50 0.84
N ILE A 146 -8.97 19.48 0.57
CA ILE A 146 -8.99 20.78 1.26
C ILE A 146 -10.35 21.50 1.10
N SER A 147 -11.02 21.35 -0.03
CA SER A 147 -12.29 22.03 -0.31
C SER A 147 -13.54 21.28 0.16
N ARG A 148 -13.45 19.96 0.42
CA ARG A 148 -14.62 19.12 0.74
C ARG A 148 -14.56 18.54 2.14
N ASN A 149 -13.41 18.57 2.80
CA ASN A 149 -13.26 18.03 4.15
C ASN A 149 -14.05 18.91 5.15
N GLN A 150 -14.98 18.29 5.88
CA GLN A 150 -15.79 18.91 6.93
C GLN A 150 -15.50 18.31 8.30
N ARG A 151 -14.42 17.54 8.46
CA ARG A 151 -14.06 16.87 9.70
C ARG A 151 -13.51 17.88 10.69
N ILE A 152 -13.87 17.68 11.95
CA ILE A 152 -13.41 18.49 13.09
C ILE A 152 -12.38 17.72 13.95
N ASN A 153 -11.99 16.55 13.51
CA ASN A 153 -11.01 15.63 14.11
C ASN A 153 -10.25 14.88 13.02
N MET A 154 -9.46 13.87 13.41
CA MET A 154 -8.66 13.05 12.48
C MET A 154 -7.66 13.91 11.68
N TYR A 155 -7.02 14.86 12.35
CA TYR A 155 -6.11 15.79 11.68
C TYR A 155 -4.91 15.08 11.04
N GLY A 156 -4.31 14.12 11.76
CA GLY A 156 -3.20 13.31 11.23
C GLY A 156 -3.58 12.54 9.98
N TYR A 157 -4.76 11.89 10.00
CA TYR A 157 -5.28 11.18 8.84
C TYR A 157 -5.58 12.14 7.67
N CYS A 158 -6.28 13.24 7.93
CA CYS A 158 -6.61 14.23 6.90
C CYS A 158 -5.33 14.79 6.23
N MET A 159 -4.35 15.23 7.02
CA MET A 159 -3.06 15.71 6.52
C MET A 159 -2.31 14.64 5.71
N SER A 160 -2.40 13.36 6.11
CA SER A 160 -1.72 12.28 5.43
C SER A 160 -2.33 11.91 4.08
N LYS A 161 -3.57 12.31 3.82
CA LYS A 161 -4.32 12.03 2.58
C LYS A 161 -4.44 13.24 1.65
N ALA A 162 -3.98 14.41 2.08
CA ALA A 162 -4.01 15.68 1.32
C ALA A 162 -2.92 15.79 0.21
#